data_09e6e6eb935ecbe74873ab6c5d98d18a
#
_entry.id   09e6e6eb935ecbe74873ab6c5d98d18a
#
_cell.length_a   1.000
_cell.length_b   1.000
_cell.length_c   1.000
_cell.angle_alpha   90.00
_cell.angle_beta   90.00
_cell.angle_gamma   90.00
#
_symmetry.space_group_name_H-M   'P 1'
#
loop_
_entity.id
_entity.type
_entity.pdbx_description
1 polymer ?
#
loop_
_entity_poly.entity_id
_entity_poly.type
_entity_poly.pdbx_seq_one_letter_code
_entity_poly.pdbx_strand_id
1 'polypeptide(L)'
;RSAPNSALGRALDSGREITGALVTELAHDGDAAAGDVMRMMGERLGLGVVSLVNIFNPEVVVVGGGAIAAGELLLAPAREVVASRALPINRADVRIVSARFGAESGMLGAACMALDVAGMALA
;
A
#
# COMPACT_ATOMS: atom_id res chain seq x y z
N ARG A 1 17.44 1.23 13.32
CA ARG A 1 17.89 1.86 14.59
C ARG A 1 16.68 1.97 15.47
N SER A 2 16.63 1.19 16.54
CA SER A 2 15.51 1.20 17.49
C SER A 2 15.35 2.60 18.06
N ALA A 3 14.14 3.14 18.04
CA ALA A 3 13.76 4.34 18.77
C ALA A 3 13.18 3.87 20.12
N PRO A 4 13.99 3.74 21.20
CA PRO A 4 13.56 3.08 22.44
C PRO A 4 12.39 3.81 23.14
N ASN A 5 12.16 5.05 22.78
CA ASN A 5 11.06 5.86 23.33
C ASN A 5 9.77 5.86 22.48
N SER A 6 9.76 5.16 21.35
CA SER A 6 8.56 5.02 20.51
C SER A 6 7.63 3.93 21.06
N ALA A 7 6.34 4.02 20.73
CA ALA A 7 5.38 2.96 21.07
C ALA A 7 5.74 1.63 20.37
N LEU A 8 6.21 1.71 19.12
CA LEU A 8 6.70 0.56 18.38
C LEU A 8 7.93 -0.08 19.05
N GLY A 9 8.88 0.74 19.52
CA GLY A 9 10.05 0.26 20.27
C GLY A 9 9.66 -0.47 21.55
N ARG A 10 8.77 0.12 22.35
CA ARG A 10 8.26 -0.50 23.58
C ARG A 10 7.51 -1.83 23.30
N ALA A 11 6.73 -1.90 22.23
CA ALA A 11 6.06 -3.13 21.84
C ALA A 11 7.06 -4.23 21.49
N LEU A 12 8.14 -3.89 20.80
CA LEU A 12 9.23 -4.81 20.46
C LEU A 12 9.95 -5.31 21.72
N ASP A 13 10.32 -4.39 22.62
CA ASP A 13 11.05 -4.70 23.87
C ASP A 13 10.21 -5.57 24.83
N SER A 14 8.89 -5.42 24.80
CA SER A 14 7.96 -6.26 25.60
C SER A 14 7.71 -7.65 25.01
N GLY A 15 8.32 -7.98 23.86
CA GLY A 15 8.11 -9.25 23.17
C GLY A 15 6.74 -9.37 22.49
N ARG A 16 6.02 -8.25 22.30
CA ARG A 16 4.76 -8.24 21.56
C ARG A 16 5.01 -8.58 20.09
N GLU A 17 4.17 -9.40 19.51
CA GLU A 17 4.24 -9.69 18.08
C GLU A 17 4.02 -8.41 17.25
N ILE A 18 4.98 -8.09 16.39
CA ILE A 18 4.91 -6.92 15.50
C ILE A 18 4.23 -7.34 14.20
N THR A 19 2.95 -7.02 14.09
CA THR A 19 2.16 -7.25 12.88
C THR A 19 2.07 -5.98 12.03
N GLY A 20 1.77 -6.13 10.74
CA GLY A 20 1.52 -4.98 9.86
C GLY A 20 0.36 -4.10 10.34
N ALA A 21 -0.69 -4.72 10.93
CA ALA A 21 -1.82 -4.00 11.51
C ALA A 21 -1.38 -3.11 12.69
N LEU A 22 -0.57 -3.65 13.61
CA LEU A 22 -0.03 -2.89 14.74
C LEU A 22 0.81 -1.70 14.27
N VAL A 23 1.70 -1.91 13.30
CA VAL A 23 2.54 -0.82 12.77
C VAL A 23 1.69 0.25 12.12
N THR A 24 0.65 -0.14 11.38
CA THR A 24 -0.29 0.80 10.76
C THR A 24 -1.05 1.62 11.81
N GLU A 25 -1.57 0.98 12.85
CA GLU A 25 -2.26 1.62 13.97
C GLU A 25 -1.34 2.67 14.65
N LEU A 26 -0.15 2.24 15.06
CA LEU A 26 0.82 3.11 15.71
C LEU A 26 1.26 4.29 14.81
N ALA A 27 1.38 4.07 13.51
CA ALA A 27 1.71 5.13 12.57
C ALA A 27 0.59 6.17 12.46
N HIS A 28 -0.68 5.73 12.46
CA HIS A 28 -1.84 6.63 12.49
C HIS A 28 -1.93 7.42 13.81
N ASP A 29 -1.51 6.80 14.92
CA ASP A 29 -1.42 7.44 16.24
C ASP A 29 -0.22 8.40 16.38
N GLY A 30 0.58 8.55 15.34
CA GLY A 30 1.69 9.49 15.28
C GLY A 30 3.01 8.96 15.84
N ASP A 31 3.17 7.64 16.05
CA ASP A 31 4.46 7.07 16.42
C ASP A 31 5.48 7.23 15.29
N ALA A 32 6.55 7.98 15.57
CA ALA A 32 7.55 8.33 14.56
C ALA A 32 8.26 7.10 13.96
N ALA A 33 8.55 6.07 14.77
CA ALA A 33 9.22 4.87 14.28
C ALA A 33 8.29 4.04 13.38
N ALA A 34 7.01 3.94 13.73
CA ALA A 34 6.01 3.28 12.89
C ALA A 34 5.78 4.06 11.58
N GLY A 35 5.72 5.39 11.66
CA GLY A 35 5.65 6.27 10.49
C GLY A 35 6.83 6.09 9.54
N ASP A 36 8.05 6.01 10.07
CA ASP A 36 9.25 5.74 9.27
C ASP A 36 9.20 4.37 8.58
N VAL A 37 8.65 3.36 9.23
CA VAL A 37 8.43 2.04 8.61
C VAL A 37 7.45 2.14 7.46
N MET A 38 6.31 2.83 7.66
CA MET A 38 5.32 3.02 6.59
C MET A 38 5.88 3.79 5.40
N ARG A 39 6.64 4.85 5.65
CA ARG A 39 7.32 5.63 4.61
C ARG A 39 8.30 4.75 3.81
N MET A 40 9.14 3.97 4.49
CA MET A 40 10.07 3.06 3.83
C MET A 40 9.34 1.99 3.00
N MET A 41 8.24 1.45 3.49
CA MET A 41 7.41 0.51 2.74
C MET A 41 6.81 1.17 1.49
N GLY A 42 6.31 2.40 1.61
CA GLY A 42 5.79 3.17 0.49
C GLY A 42 6.86 3.47 -0.57
N GLU A 43 8.05 3.86 -0.15
CA GLU A 43 9.19 4.06 -1.07
C GLU A 43 9.54 2.76 -1.84
N ARG A 44 9.54 1.61 -1.15
CA ARG A 44 9.79 0.30 -1.77
C ARG A 44 8.68 -0.09 -2.75
N LEU A 45 7.44 0.14 -2.37
CA LEU A 45 6.29 -0.03 -3.26
C LEU A 45 6.44 0.85 -4.51
N GLY A 46 6.80 2.13 -4.32
CA GLY A 46 7.04 3.07 -5.41
C GLY A 46 8.10 2.59 -6.40
N LEU A 47 9.20 2.00 -5.92
CA LEU A 47 10.22 1.41 -6.80
C LEU A 47 9.67 0.28 -7.67
N GLY A 48 8.84 -0.60 -7.11
CA GLY A 48 8.15 -1.64 -7.88
C GLY A 48 7.20 -1.05 -8.93
N VAL A 49 6.43 -0.03 -8.53
CA VAL A 49 5.49 0.65 -9.42
C VAL A 49 6.22 1.38 -10.56
N VAL A 50 7.39 1.98 -10.32
CA VAL A 50 8.23 2.58 -11.39
C VAL A 50 8.50 1.59 -12.50
N SER A 51 8.85 0.34 -12.16
CA SER A 51 9.09 -0.70 -13.17
C SER A 51 7.85 -1.01 -14.00
N LEU A 52 6.69 -1.15 -13.32
CA LEU A 52 5.42 -1.39 -14.01
C LEU A 52 5.01 -0.22 -14.91
N VAL A 53 5.16 1.00 -14.41
CA VAL A 53 4.85 2.23 -15.16
C VAL A 53 5.74 2.34 -16.40
N ASN A 54 7.03 2.06 -16.28
CA ASN A 54 7.97 2.16 -17.39
C ASN A 54 7.76 1.06 -18.45
N ILE A 55 7.27 -0.13 -18.06
CA ILE A 55 7.05 -1.25 -18.98
C ILE A 55 5.69 -1.15 -19.67
N PHE A 56 4.64 -0.86 -18.91
CA PHE A 56 3.25 -0.97 -19.38
C PHE A 56 2.59 0.37 -19.68
N ASN A 57 3.18 1.47 -19.22
CA ASN A 57 2.60 2.83 -19.33
C ASN A 57 1.10 2.89 -18.95
N PRO A 58 0.70 2.39 -17.76
CA PRO A 58 -0.70 2.35 -17.37
C PRO A 58 -1.18 3.75 -16.96
N GLU A 59 -2.45 4.06 -17.21
CA GLU A 59 -3.08 5.28 -16.71
C GLU A 59 -3.35 5.21 -15.20
N VAL A 60 -3.58 4.00 -14.67
CA VAL A 60 -3.93 3.77 -13.27
C VAL A 60 -3.21 2.53 -12.74
N VAL A 61 -2.60 2.68 -11.58
CA VAL A 61 -2.09 1.55 -10.78
C VAL A 61 -2.95 1.45 -9.51
N VAL A 62 -3.65 0.33 -9.36
CA VAL A 62 -4.49 0.07 -8.19
C VAL A 62 -3.70 -0.77 -7.19
N VAL A 63 -3.53 -0.25 -5.98
CA VAL A 63 -2.85 -0.96 -4.89
C VAL A 63 -3.90 -1.56 -3.97
N GLY A 64 -3.83 -2.87 -3.75
CA GLY A 64 -4.74 -3.64 -2.90
C GLY A 64 -4.01 -4.43 -1.81
N GLY A 65 -4.78 -5.23 -1.05
CA GLY A 65 -4.27 -6.06 0.02
C GLY A 65 -4.27 -5.38 1.39
N GLY A 66 -3.82 -6.10 2.43
CA GLY A 66 -3.91 -5.64 3.83
C GLY A 66 -3.14 -4.36 4.13
N ALA A 67 -2.02 -4.12 3.45
CA ALA A 67 -1.19 -2.93 3.66
C ALA A 67 -1.89 -1.62 3.26
N ILE A 68 -2.97 -1.69 2.46
CA ILE A 68 -3.69 -0.49 2.01
C ILE A 68 -4.43 0.22 3.15
N ALA A 69 -4.64 -0.44 4.29
CA ALA A 69 -5.17 0.18 5.50
C ALA A 69 -4.30 1.36 6.00
N ALA A 70 -3.01 1.39 5.65
CA ALA A 70 -2.13 2.51 5.92
C ALA A 70 -2.47 3.77 5.10
N GLY A 71 -3.26 3.65 4.03
CA GLY A 71 -3.72 4.78 3.22
C GLY A 71 -2.57 5.65 2.69
N GLU A 72 -2.66 6.94 2.92
CA GLU A 72 -1.67 7.91 2.44
C GLU A 72 -0.29 7.76 3.10
N LEU A 73 -0.19 7.18 4.30
CA LEU A 73 1.11 6.87 4.92
C LEU A 73 1.97 5.94 4.04
N LEU A 74 1.31 5.10 3.24
CA LEU A 74 1.96 4.19 2.28
C LEU A 74 1.98 4.79 0.87
N LEU A 75 0.86 5.35 0.40
CA LEU A 75 0.70 5.75 -0.99
C LEU A 75 1.40 7.07 -1.34
N ALA A 76 1.47 8.04 -0.40
CA ALA A 76 2.15 9.30 -0.66
C ALA A 76 3.63 9.10 -0.99
N PRO A 77 4.44 8.41 -0.16
CA PRO A 77 5.85 8.17 -0.50
C PRO A 77 6.02 7.30 -1.75
N ALA A 78 5.08 6.39 -2.06
CA ALA A 78 5.11 5.63 -3.30
C ALA A 78 4.94 6.54 -4.53
N ARG A 79 4.00 7.48 -4.48
CA ARG A 79 3.80 8.48 -5.56
C ARG A 79 5.02 9.38 -5.74
N GLU A 80 5.66 9.81 -4.66
CA GLU A 80 6.88 10.63 -4.72
C GLU A 80 8.02 9.91 -5.46
N VAL A 81 8.21 8.61 -5.17
CA VAL A 81 9.20 7.79 -5.87
C VAL A 81 8.86 7.67 -7.34
N VAL A 82 7.60 7.41 -7.71
CA VAL A 82 7.19 7.31 -9.12
C VAL A 82 7.37 8.65 -9.83
N ALA A 83 6.95 9.75 -9.22
CA ALA A 83 7.11 11.09 -9.78
C ALA A 83 8.58 11.47 -10.03
N SER A 84 9.50 10.96 -9.19
CA SER A 84 10.93 11.26 -9.31
C SER A 84 11.70 10.30 -10.21
N ARG A 85 11.28 9.05 -10.34
CA ARG A 85 12.06 7.97 -10.96
C ARG A 85 11.47 7.36 -12.22
N ALA A 86 10.16 7.47 -12.45
CA ALA A 86 9.56 7.00 -13.70
C ALA A 86 9.98 7.91 -14.87
N LEU A 87 9.98 7.33 -16.08
CA LEU A 87 10.29 8.08 -17.29
C LEU A 87 9.32 9.26 -17.47
N PRO A 88 9.77 10.45 -17.90
CA PRO A 88 8.94 11.64 -17.98
C PRO A 88 7.64 11.45 -18.76
N ILE A 89 7.69 10.69 -19.86
CA ILE A 89 6.54 10.41 -20.70
C ILE A 89 5.50 9.51 -20.01
N ASN A 90 5.92 8.63 -19.08
CA ASN A 90 5.08 7.64 -18.45
C ASN A 90 4.52 8.13 -17.10
N ARG A 91 5.20 9.06 -16.45
CA ARG A 91 4.81 9.56 -15.11
C ARG A 91 3.77 10.65 -15.13
N ALA A 92 3.55 11.30 -16.29
CA ALA A 92 2.71 12.50 -16.39
C ALA A 92 1.24 12.18 -16.07
N ASP A 93 0.76 11.01 -16.47
CA ASP A 93 -0.67 10.66 -16.44
C ASP A 93 -1.00 9.52 -15.48
N VAL A 94 0.02 8.83 -14.89
CA VAL A 94 -0.24 7.68 -14.02
C VAL A 94 -0.81 8.10 -12.67
N ARG A 95 -1.93 7.49 -12.30
CA ARG A 95 -2.56 7.64 -11.00
C ARG A 95 -2.34 6.39 -10.16
N ILE A 96 -1.86 6.55 -8.93
CA ILE A 96 -1.71 5.47 -7.97
C ILE A 96 -2.80 5.62 -6.91
N VAL A 97 -3.70 4.64 -6.87
CA VAL A 97 -4.91 4.68 -6.04
C VAL A 97 -5.05 3.42 -5.20
N SER A 98 -5.77 3.52 -4.08
CA SER A 98 -6.15 2.36 -3.28
C SER A 98 -7.28 1.58 -3.95
N ALA A 99 -7.26 0.25 -3.78
CA ALA A 99 -8.41 -0.59 -4.14
C ALA A 99 -9.62 -0.22 -3.27
N ARG A 100 -10.79 -0.07 -3.91
CA ARG A 100 -12.03 0.34 -3.23
C ARG A 100 -12.44 -0.62 -2.10
N PHE A 101 -12.19 -1.91 -2.28
CA PHE A 101 -12.59 -2.96 -1.33
C PHE A 101 -11.44 -3.43 -0.44
N GLY A 102 -10.30 -2.75 -0.45
CA GLY A 102 -9.18 -3.02 0.45
C GLY A 102 -8.75 -4.49 0.47
N ALA A 103 -8.70 -5.09 1.67
CA ALA A 103 -8.31 -6.48 1.86
C ALA A 103 -9.34 -7.49 1.30
N GLU A 104 -10.59 -7.09 1.11
CA GLU A 104 -11.69 -7.94 0.62
C GLU A 104 -11.74 -8.03 -0.92
N SER A 105 -10.89 -7.28 -1.62
CA SER A 105 -10.87 -7.24 -3.09
C SER A 105 -10.74 -8.62 -3.74
N GLY A 106 -9.94 -9.52 -3.15
CA GLY A 106 -9.76 -10.89 -3.65
C GLY A 106 -11.02 -11.74 -3.50
N MET A 107 -11.69 -11.64 -2.36
CA MET A 107 -12.93 -12.38 -2.08
C MET A 107 -14.06 -11.90 -2.99
N LEU A 108 -14.22 -10.60 -3.17
CA LEU A 108 -15.21 -10.01 -4.07
C LEU A 108 -14.94 -10.39 -5.52
N GLY A 109 -13.68 -10.36 -5.96
CA GLY A 109 -13.30 -10.81 -7.30
C GLY A 109 -13.65 -12.28 -7.54
N ALA A 110 -13.38 -13.16 -6.59
CA ALA A 110 -13.75 -14.57 -6.67
C ALA A 110 -15.27 -14.77 -6.72
N ALA A 111 -16.02 -14.00 -5.92
CA ALA A 111 -17.50 -14.03 -5.95
C ALA A 111 -18.06 -13.57 -7.29
N CYS A 112 -17.50 -12.49 -7.88
CA CYS A 112 -17.89 -12.01 -9.21
C CYS A 112 -17.63 -13.08 -10.29
N MET A 113 -16.46 -13.73 -10.27
CA MET A 113 -16.14 -14.81 -11.21
C MET A 113 -17.10 -16.01 -11.04
N ALA A 114 -17.43 -16.37 -9.81
CA ALA A 114 -18.38 -17.47 -9.57
C ALA A 114 -19.79 -17.14 -10.10
N LEU A 115 -20.26 -15.91 -9.95
CA LEU A 115 -21.55 -15.45 -10.50
C LEU A 115 -21.55 -15.43 -12.03
N ASP A 116 -20.46 -15.00 -12.64
CA ASP A 116 -20.30 -14.99 -14.10
C ASP A 116 -20.35 -16.42 -14.68
N VAL A 117 -19.62 -17.36 -14.06
CA VAL A 117 -19.65 -18.78 -14.41
C VAL A 117 -21.05 -19.40 -14.23
N ALA A 118 -21.81 -18.94 -13.22
CA ALA A 118 -23.19 -19.39 -12.98
C ALA A 118 -24.22 -18.76 -13.94
N GLY A 119 -23.79 -17.87 -14.85
CA GLY A 119 -24.67 -17.17 -15.80
C GLY A 119 -25.54 -16.09 -15.15
N MET A 120 -25.19 -15.65 -13.96
CA MET A 120 -25.87 -14.56 -13.24
C MET A 120 -25.16 -13.25 -13.56
N ALA A 121 -25.68 -12.51 -14.54
CA ALA A 121 -25.13 -11.19 -14.89
C ALA A 121 -25.27 -10.25 -13.70
N LEU A 122 -24.16 -9.61 -13.32
CA LEU A 122 -24.17 -8.49 -12.41
C LEU A 122 -24.75 -7.29 -13.15
N ALA A 123 -25.96 -6.94 -12.79
CA ALA A 123 -26.61 -5.71 -13.30
C ALA A 123 -25.94 -4.46 -12.75
#